data_52e711c4b84eb53c2c48ca9e395020e5
#
_entry.id   52e711c4b84eb53c2c48ca9e395020e5
#
_cell.length_a   1.000
_cell.length_b   1.000
_cell.length_c   1.000
_cell.angle_alpha   90.00
_cell.angle_beta   90.00
_cell.angle_gamma   90.00
#
_symmetry.space_group_name_H-M   'P 1'
#
loop_
_entity.id
_entity.type
_entity.pdbx_description
1 polymer ?
#
loop_
_entity_poly.entity_id
_entity_poly.type
_entity_poly.pdbx_seq_one_letter_code
_entity_poly.pdbx_strand_id
1 'polypeptide(L)'
;IVFGDWSSDVCSSDLMADQVAAGLGLRRNQVGVCSTGVIGLPMPMARIEPKLPELLASLGRDKGSDVARAIMTSDTRPKEIAISFDLGGTRVRLGGCTKGAGMISPSMATMLCFITTDVCIPHDALRKGVLEAVEESFNRITIDGDMSTNDTVMVLANGASGMTPIRRNGKRCRQFRAALRWLMLELAKSIVRDGERVTRFVTVTVKGARTYLDAKKVAEA
;
A
#
# COMPACT_ATOMS: atom_id res chain seq x y z
N ILE A 1 8.47 2.10 -3.97
CA ILE A 1 9.11 1.42 -2.84
C ILE A 1 8.18 0.31 -2.43
N VAL A 2 8.67 -0.89 -2.43
CA VAL A 2 7.93 -2.10 -2.09
C VAL A 2 8.47 -2.60 -0.75
N PHE A 3 7.56 -2.86 0.19
CA PHE A 3 7.84 -3.59 1.42
C PHE A 3 6.95 -4.84 1.38
N GLY A 4 7.55 -6.01 1.46
CA GLY A 4 6.86 -7.29 1.46
C GLY A 4 7.87 -8.43 1.49
N ASP A 5 7.45 -9.57 2.02
CA ASP A 5 8.24 -10.79 1.96
C ASP A 5 8.01 -11.48 0.61
N TRP A 6 9.08 -11.73 -0.13
CA TRP A 6 9.09 -12.30 -1.48
C TRP A 6 9.12 -13.83 -1.49
N SER A 7 8.90 -14.46 -0.33
CA SER A 7 9.28 -15.86 -0.12
C SER A 7 8.35 -16.90 -0.72
N SER A 8 7.13 -16.55 -1.20
CA SER A 8 6.14 -17.59 -1.42
C SER A 8 6.08 -18.21 -2.81
N ASP A 9 6.56 -17.57 -3.87
CA ASP A 9 6.70 -18.17 -5.21
C ASP A 9 7.52 -17.28 -6.15
N VAL A 10 8.82 -17.34 -6.05
CA VAL A 10 9.75 -16.53 -6.84
C VAL A 10 9.56 -16.77 -8.34
N CYS A 11 9.33 -18.01 -8.77
CA CYS A 11 9.18 -18.34 -10.19
C CYS A 11 7.93 -17.72 -10.81
N SER A 12 6.78 -17.78 -10.12
CA SER A 12 5.53 -17.20 -10.61
C SER A 12 5.61 -15.67 -10.66
N SER A 13 6.18 -15.03 -9.64
CA SER A 13 6.40 -13.59 -9.62
C SER A 13 7.33 -13.14 -10.73
N ASP A 14 8.37 -13.91 -11.01
CA ASP A 14 9.33 -13.66 -12.06
C ASP A 14 8.69 -13.74 -13.44
N LEU A 15 7.89 -14.77 -13.72
CA LEU A 15 7.16 -14.93 -14.97
C LEU A 15 6.17 -13.79 -15.21
N MET A 16 5.40 -13.38 -14.20
CA MET A 16 4.49 -12.25 -14.31
C MET A 16 5.26 -10.95 -14.58
N ALA A 17 6.38 -10.72 -13.89
CA ALA A 17 7.20 -9.54 -14.09
C ALA A 17 7.82 -9.48 -15.50
N ASP A 18 8.31 -10.61 -16.01
CA ASP A 18 8.90 -10.71 -17.36
C ASP A 18 7.85 -10.40 -18.44
N GLN A 19 6.66 -10.97 -18.36
CA GLN A 19 5.59 -10.75 -19.33
C GLN A 19 5.09 -9.29 -19.31
N VAL A 20 4.90 -8.72 -18.13
CA VAL A 20 4.49 -7.32 -17.99
C VAL A 20 5.60 -6.39 -18.48
N ALA A 21 6.85 -6.66 -18.17
CA ALA A 21 7.99 -5.88 -18.64
C ALA A 21 8.10 -5.90 -20.17
N ALA A 22 7.97 -7.07 -20.78
CA ALA A 22 7.98 -7.22 -22.25
C ALA A 22 6.83 -6.44 -22.91
N GLY A 23 5.61 -6.54 -22.36
CA GLY A 23 4.44 -5.86 -22.90
C GLY A 23 4.48 -4.34 -22.77
N LEU A 24 5.20 -3.79 -21.80
CA LEU A 24 5.35 -2.35 -21.56
C LEU A 24 6.68 -1.77 -22.03
N GLY A 25 7.57 -2.57 -22.59
CA GLY A 25 8.91 -2.13 -22.98
C GLY A 25 9.79 -1.71 -21.78
N LEU A 26 9.60 -2.36 -20.64
CA LEU A 26 10.32 -2.11 -19.39
C LEU A 26 11.37 -3.19 -19.13
N ARG A 27 12.27 -2.93 -18.19
CA ARG A 27 13.13 -3.98 -17.62
C ARG A 27 12.38 -4.69 -16.50
N ARG A 28 12.60 -5.99 -16.31
CA ARG A 28 11.97 -6.80 -15.25
C ARG A 28 12.05 -6.14 -13.85
N ASN A 29 13.19 -5.59 -13.49
CA ASN A 29 13.38 -4.91 -12.19
C ASN A 29 12.62 -3.57 -12.03
N GLN A 30 11.85 -3.17 -13.03
CA GLN A 30 10.94 -2.01 -12.98
C GLN A 30 9.49 -2.43 -12.76
N VAL A 31 9.21 -3.74 -12.69
CA VAL A 31 7.88 -4.28 -12.44
C VAL A 31 7.84 -4.85 -11.02
N GLY A 32 6.91 -4.34 -10.22
CA GLY A 32 6.61 -4.90 -8.89
C GLY A 32 5.43 -5.84 -9.00
N VAL A 33 5.56 -7.04 -8.44
CA VAL A 33 4.50 -8.04 -8.38
C VAL A 33 4.10 -8.26 -6.93
N CYS A 34 2.80 -8.25 -6.66
CA CYS A 34 2.24 -8.53 -5.35
C CYS A 34 1.06 -9.49 -5.52
N SER A 35 1.03 -10.54 -4.76
CA SER A 35 0.00 -11.58 -4.86
C SER A 35 -0.60 -11.90 -3.50
N THR A 36 -1.86 -12.29 -3.50
CA THR A 36 -2.53 -12.90 -2.35
C THR A 36 -3.14 -14.23 -2.79
N GLY A 37 -2.98 -15.26 -1.98
CA GLY A 37 -3.51 -16.59 -2.24
C GLY A 37 -3.59 -17.42 -0.96
N VAL A 38 -4.06 -18.65 -1.11
CA VAL A 38 -4.12 -19.62 0.01
C VAL A 38 -2.71 -20.13 0.28
N ILE A 39 -2.27 -20.05 1.53
CA ILE A 39 -0.95 -20.53 1.96
C ILE A 39 -0.80 -22.02 1.63
N GLY A 40 0.33 -22.40 1.04
CA GLY A 40 0.65 -23.79 0.70
C GLY A 40 0.07 -24.27 -0.65
N LEU A 41 -0.69 -23.46 -1.36
CA LEU A 41 -1.15 -23.77 -2.71
C LEU A 41 -0.32 -23.03 -3.76
N PRO A 42 0.15 -23.71 -4.83
CA PRO A 42 0.85 -23.06 -5.92
C PRO A 42 -0.03 -22.01 -6.62
N MET A 43 0.59 -20.93 -7.09
CA MET A 43 -0.09 -19.92 -7.89
C MET A 43 -0.62 -20.54 -9.20
N PRO A 44 -1.90 -20.31 -9.56
CA PRO A 44 -2.49 -20.93 -10.76
C PRO A 44 -2.05 -20.22 -12.06
N MET A 45 -0.76 -20.29 -12.40
CA MET A 45 -0.15 -19.56 -13.51
C MET A 45 -0.83 -19.83 -14.86
N ALA A 46 -1.28 -21.07 -15.11
CA ALA A 46 -2.04 -21.41 -16.32
C ALA A 46 -3.32 -20.59 -16.51
N ARG A 47 -3.86 -19.97 -15.44
CA ARG A 47 -5.01 -19.08 -15.49
C ARG A 47 -4.60 -17.60 -15.57
N ILE A 48 -3.44 -17.26 -15.02
CA ILE A 48 -2.95 -15.86 -14.92
C ILE A 48 -2.28 -15.43 -16.22
N GLU A 49 -1.32 -16.20 -16.71
CA GLU A 49 -0.53 -15.86 -17.90
C GLU A 49 -1.36 -15.47 -19.13
N PRO A 50 -2.42 -16.22 -19.51
CA PRO A 50 -3.24 -15.86 -20.67
C PRO A 50 -3.99 -14.53 -20.50
N LYS A 51 -4.12 -14.03 -19.27
CA LYS A 51 -4.84 -12.79 -18.95
C LYS A 51 -3.95 -11.55 -18.91
N LEU A 52 -2.64 -11.70 -18.87
CA LEU A 52 -1.71 -10.57 -18.80
C LEU A 52 -1.78 -9.66 -20.03
N PRO A 53 -1.88 -10.16 -21.29
CA PRO A 53 -2.07 -9.28 -22.45
C PRO A 53 -3.36 -8.45 -22.39
N GLU A 54 -4.46 -9.05 -21.94
CA GLU A 54 -5.74 -8.36 -21.75
C GLU A 54 -5.63 -7.28 -20.66
N LEU A 55 -4.98 -7.60 -19.54
CA LEU A 55 -4.70 -6.66 -18.46
C LEU A 55 -3.88 -5.47 -18.97
N LEU A 56 -2.82 -5.70 -19.73
CA LEU A 56 -1.97 -4.64 -20.27
C LEU A 56 -2.75 -3.73 -21.26
N ALA A 57 -3.60 -4.30 -22.09
CA ALA A 57 -4.46 -3.55 -22.99
C ALA A 57 -5.52 -2.70 -22.26
N SER A 58 -5.90 -3.09 -21.05
CA SER A 58 -6.89 -2.40 -20.22
C SER A 58 -6.34 -1.25 -19.39
N LEU A 59 -5.03 -1.00 -19.40
CA LEU A 59 -4.41 0.07 -18.61
C LEU A 59 -5.01 1.44 -18.96
N GLY A 60 -5.41 2.21 -17.95
CA GLY A 60 -6.04 3.51 -18.13
C GLY A 60 -5.96 4.37 -16.87
N ARG A 61 -6.11 5.68 -17.03
CA ARG A 61 -6.04 6.65 -15.92
C ARG A 61 -7.28 6.61 -15.02
N ASP A 62 -8.37 6.05 -15.47
CA ASP A 62 -9.66 5.92 -14.81
C ASP A 62 -9.89 4.56 -14.15
N LYS A 63 -8.87 3.68 -14.15
CA LYS A 63 -8.95 2.30 -13.67
C LYS A 63 -8.67 2.11 -12.17
N GLY A 64 -8.53 3.17 -11.40
CA GLY A 64 -8.23 3.08 -9.95
C GLY A 64 -9.26 2.27 -9.18
N SER A 65 -10.56 2.53 -9.38
CA SER A 65 -11.63 1.79 -8.70
C SER A 65 -11.77 0.34 -9.18
N ASP A 66 -11.37 0.04 -10.43
CA ASP A 66 -11.32 -1.34 -10.91
C ASP A 66 -10.23 -2.13 -10.18
N VAL A 67 -9.05 -1.51 -9.99
CA VAL A 67 -7.96 -2.09 -9.18
C VAL A 67 -8.41 -2.31 -7.75
N ALA A 68 -9.05 -1.32 -7.11
CA ALA A 68 -9.52 -1.44 -5.73
C ALA A 68 -10.51 -2.60 -5.54
N ARG A 69 -11.37 -2.88 -6.54
CA ARG A 69 -12.26 -4.05 -6.54
C ARG A 69 -11.53 -5.35 -6.82
N ALA A 70 -10.62 -5.34 -7.80
CA ALA A 70 -9.94 -6.55 -8.26
C ALA A 70 -9.02 -7.18 -7.19
N ILE A 71 -8.44 -6.37 -6.29
CA ILE A 71 -7.56 -6.86 -5.22
C ILE A 71 -8.32 -7.41 -4.00
N MET A 72 -9.63 -7.23 -3.91
CA MET A 72 -10.44 -7.73 -2.79
C MET A 72 -10.40 -9.26 -2.70
N THR A 73 -10.43 -9.75 -1.46
CA THR A 73 -10.54 -11.19 -1.15
C THR A 73 -11.79 -11.43 -0.29
N SER A 74 -11.68 -11.42 1.01
CA SER A 74 -12.80 -11.47 1.96
C SER A 74 -13.37 -10.08 2.30
N ASP A 75 -12.84 -9.05 1.73
CA ASP A 75 -13.33 -7.67 1.85
C ASP A 75 -14.78 -7.55 1.39
N THR A 76 -15.61 -6.79 2.12
CA THR A 76 -17.02 -6.58 1.73
C THR A 76 -17.20 -5.36 0.82
N ARG A 77 -16.21 -4.49 0.74
CA ARG A 77 -16.22 -3.24 -0.06
C ARG A 77 -14.81 -2.84 -0.48
N PRO A 78 -14.68 -2.16 -1.64
CA PRO A 78 -13.41 -1.58 -2.04
C PRO A 78 -12.99 -0.46 -1.07
N LYS A 79 -11.69 -0.36 -0.82
CA LYS A 79 -11.08 0.62 0.08
C LYS A 79 -10.15 1.51 -0.74
N GLU A 80 -10.60 2.70 -1.07
CA GLU A 80 -9.85 3.65 -1.87
C GLU A 80 -10.04 5.09 -1.36
N ILE A 81 -9.00 5.90 -1.43
CA ILE A 81 -8.99 7.30 -1.04
C ILE A 81 -8.14 8.08 -2.03
N ALA A 82 -8.61 9.23 -2.46
CA ALA A 82 -7.84 10.19 -3.24
C ALA A 82 -8.01 11.61 -2.67
N ILE A 83 -6.90 12.34 -2.59
CA ILE A 83 -6.87 13.74 -2.16
C ILE A 83 -6.08 14.59 -3.14
N SER A 84 -6.41 15.86 -3.18
CA SER A 84 -5.59 16.88 -3.83
C SER A 84 -5.37 18.05 -2.90
N PHE A 85 -4.15 18.57 -2.87
CA PHE A 85 -3.77 19.67 -1.99
C PHE A 85 -2.72 20.57 -2.63
N ASP A 86 -2.58 21.78 -2.10
CA ASP A 86 -1.51 22.69 -2.52
C ASP A 86 -0.19 22.30 -1.86
N LEU A 87 0.87 22.21 -2.65
CA LEU A 87 2.22 21.95 -2.19
C LEU A 87 3.19 23.03 -2.68
N GLY A 88 3.07 24.20 -2.06
CA GLY A 88 3.88 25.36 -2.38
C GLY A 88 3.53 26.02 -3.70
N GLY A 89 2.28 26.25 -3.94
CA GLY A 89 1.72 26.89 -5.14
C GLY A 89 1.41 25.91 -6.29
N THR A 90 1.68 24.61 -6.11
CA THR A 90 1.35 23.59 -7.12
C THR A 90 0.30 22.63 -6.56
N ARG A 91 -0.80 22.47 -7.29
CA ARG A 91 -1.82 21.47 -6.96
C ARG A 91 -1.28 20.08 -7.25
N VAL A 92 -1.21 19.23 -6.23
CA VAL A 92 -0.75 17.84 -6.33
C VAL A 92 -1.85 16.86 -5.95
N ARG A 93 -1.69 15.62 -6.39
CA ARG A 93 -2.62 14.52 -6.12
C ARG A 93 -1.91 13.39 -5.44
N LEU A 94 -2.62 12.75 -4.52
CA LEU A 94 -2.20 11.55 -3.81
C LEU A 94 -3.42 10.65 -3.68
N GLY A 95 -3.33 9.43 -4.16
CA GLY A 95 -4.44 8.48 -4.09
C GLY A 95 -3.93 7.07 -3.93
N GLY A 96 -4.76 6.21 -3.37
CA GLY A 96 -4.41 4.81 -3.20
C GLY A 96 -5.61 3.95 -2.84
N CYS A 97 -5.40 2.65 -2.97
CA CYS A 97 -6.33 1.63 -2.53
C CYS A 97 -5.62 0.59 -1.68
N THR A 98 -6.39 -0.11 -0.89
CA THR A 98 -5.89 -1.21 -0.05
C THR A 98 -6.92 -2.34 0.01
N LYS A 99 -6.45 -3.54 0.35
CA LYS A 99 -7.31 -4.66 0.69
C LYS A 99 -6.85 -5.32 1.98
N GLY A 100 -7.75 -6.01 2.63
CA GLY A 100 -7.54 -6.78 3.85
C GLY A 100 -8.79 -6.75 4.73
N ALA A 101 -9.12 -7.88 5.34
CA ALA A 101 -10.27 -8.03 6.22
C ALA A 101 -10.05 -9.09 7.32
N GLY A 102 -9.03 -9.94 7.19
CA GLY A 102 -8.61 -10.93 8.18
C GLY A 102 -7.11 -11.20 8.10
N MET A 103 -6.58 -11.92 9.06
CA MET A 103 -5.14 -12.16 9.27
C MET A 103 -4.38 -10.83 9.38
N ILE A 104 -4.91 -9.92 10.24
CA ILE A 104 -4.37 -8.58 10.45
C ILE A 104 -3.85 -8.44 11.87
N SER A 105 -2.54 -8.27 12.00
CA SER A 105 -1.84 -8.01 13.27
C SER A 105 -0.72 -6.99 13.08
N PRO A 106 -0.33 -6.22 14.11
CA PRO A 106 0.73 -5.22 14.00
C PRO A 106 2.03 -5.80 13.45
N SER A 107 2.67 -5.05 12.53
CA SER A 107 3.94 -5.36 11.91
C SER A 107 3.95 -6.47 10.85
N MET A 108 2.85 -7.23 10.66
CA MET A 108 2.66 -8.19 9.56
C MET A 108 1.16 -8.48 9.35
N ALA A 109 0.52 -7.70 8.48
CA ALA A 109 -0.91 -7.80 8.18
C ALA A 109 -1.13 -8.35 6.77
N THR A 110 -2.12 -9.23 6.53
CA THR A 110 -2.48 -9.72 5.18
C THR A 110 -3.11 -8.60 4.36
N MET A 111 -2.28 -7.66 3.92
CA MET A 111 -2.77 -6.50 3.19
C MET A 111 -1.94 -6.20 1.94
N LEU A 112 -2.60 -5.69 0.93
CA LEU A 112 -1.95 -5.03 -0.19
C LEU A 112 -2.39 -3.56 -0.20
N CYS A 113 -1.44 -2.65 -0.35
CA CYS A 113 -1.71 -1.23 -0.47
C CYS A 113 -0.92 -0.62 -1.63
N PHE A 114 -1.62 0.01 -2.54
CA PHE A 114 -1.05 0.68 -3.70
C PHE A 114 -1.38 2.17 -3.64
N ILE A 115 -0.34 3.00 -3.65
CA ILE A 115 -0.49 4.46 -3.58
C ILE A 115 0.26 5.09 -4.75
N THR A 116 -0.36 6.07 -5.39
CA THR A 116 0.23 6.84 -6.48
C THR A 116 0.18 8.33 -6.19
N THR A 117 1.19 9.07 -6.66
CA THR A 117 1.23 10.53 -6.57
C THR A 117 1.93 11.15 -7.77
N ASP A 118 1.52 12.35 -8.14
CA ASP A 118 2.15 13.16 -9.18
C ASP A 118 3.26 14.08 -8.64
N VAL A 119 3.59 14.00 -7.35
CA VAL A 119 4.64 14.80 -6.70
C VAL A 119 6.01 14.41 -7.22
N CYS A 120 6.85 15.42 -7.51
CA CYS A 120 8.26 15.22 -7.81
C CYS A 120 9.05 15.16 -6.49
N ILE A 121 9.39 13.95 -6.04
CA ILE A 121 10.07 13.68 -4.76
C ILE A 121 11.27 12.76 -4.95
N PRO A 122 12.44 13.05 -4.33
CA PRO A 122 13.58 12.13 -4.35
C PRO A 122 13.22 10.78 -3.70
N HIS A 123 13.75 9.70 -4.28
CA HIS A 123 13.46 8.32 -3.85
C HIS A 123 13.70 8.08 -2.36
N ASP A 124 14.83 8.56 -1.81
CA ASP A 124 15.17 8.39 -0.41
C ASP A 124 14.23 9.17 0.54
N ALA A 125 13.78 10.36 0.11
CA ALA A 125 12.80 11.14 0.87
C ALA A 125 11.42 10.47 0.85
N LEU A 126 11.01 9.90 -0.30
CA LEU A 126 9.80 9.08 -0.42
C LEU A 126 9.90 7.84 0.47
N ARG A 127 11.00 7.07 0.36
CA ARG A 127 11.23 5.87 1.17
C ARG A 127 11.13 6.15 2.66
N LYS A 128 11.78 7.21 3.14
CA LYS A 128 11.69 7.62 4.55
C LYS A 128 10.26 7.94 4.95
N GLY A 129 9.54 8.71 4.13
CA GLY A 129 8.14 9.08 4.38
C GLY A 129 7.20 7.86 4.41
N VAL A 130 7.42 6.87 3.55
CA VAL A 130 6.65 5.62 3.53
C VAL A 130 6.89 4.81 4.80
N LEU A 131 8.15 4.61 5.20
CA LEU A 131 8.49 3.86 6.43
C LEU A 131 7.82 4.46 7.67
N GLU A 132 7.93 5.79 7.82
CA GLU A 132 7.31 6.50 8.94
C GLU A 132 5.78 6.41 8.89
N ALA A 133 5.18 6.52 7.71
CA ALA A 133 3.74 6.45 7.56
C ALA A 133 3.18 5.04 7.81
N VAL A 134 3.87 3.98 7.37
CA VAL A 134 3.51 2.58 7.64
C VAL A 134 3.54 2.30 9.14
N GLU A 135 4.61 2.71 9.83
CA GLU A 135 4.74 2.52 11.28
C GLU A 135 3.62 3.23 12.06
N GLU A 136 3.13 4.35 11.55
CA GLU A 136 2.06 5.13 12.19
C GLU A 136 0.65 4.78 11.70
N SER A 137 0.48 3.80 10.81
CA SER A 137 -0.79 3.38 10.22
C SER A 137 -1.00 1.87 10.25
N PHE A 138 -0.51 1.16 9.22
CA PHE A 138 -0.73 -0.28 9.06
C PHE A 138 -0.11 -1.11 10.20
N ASN A 139 1.03 -0.69 10.74
CA ASN A 139 1.65 -1.34 11.88
C ASN A 139 0.98 -1.03 13.25
N ARG A 140 -0.20 -0.39 13.22
CA ARG A 140 -0.97 -0.09 14.45
C ARG A 140 -2.36 -0.71 14.44
N ILE A 141 -2.71 -1.50 13.43
CA ILE A 141 -4.02 -2.11 13.34
C ILE A 141 -3.96 -3.61 13.63
N THR A 142 -5.02 -4.12 14.22
CA THR A 142 -5.26 -5.55 14.38
C THR A 142 -6.74 -5.86 14.19
N ILE A 143 -7.06 -7.07 13.74
CA ILE A 143 -8.43 -7.59 13.63
C ILE A 143 -8.56 -8.86 14.45
N ASP A 144 -7.72 -9.85 14.21
CA ASP A 144 -7.78 -11.20 14.78
C ASP A 144 -6.49 -11.62 15.51
N GLY A 145 -5.45 -10.78 15.45
CA GLY A 145 -4.15 -11.07 16.07
C GLY A 145 -3.25 -12.01 15.26
N ASP A 146 -3.72 -12.49 14.11
CA ASP A 146 -2.95 -13.37 13.25
C ASP A 146 -2.05 -12.54 12.31
N MET A 147 -0.79 -12.97 12.14
CA MET A 147 0.17 -12.34 11.24
C MET A 147 0.17 -13.00 9.86
N SER A 148 0.33 -12.20 8.83
CA SER A 148 0.50 -12.67 7.46
C SER A 148 1.97 -12.86 7.09
N THR A 149 2.18 -13.61 6.01
CA THR A 149 3.49 -13.79 5.39
C THR A 149 3.73 -12.86 4.19
N ASN A 150 2.70 -12.14 3.70
CA ASN A 150 2.77 -11.45 2.40
C ASN A 150 2.09 -10.08 2.43
N ASP A 151 2.71 -9.14 3.14
CA ASP A 151 2.23 -7.75 3.19
C ASP A 151 2.99 -6.85 2.24
N THR A 152 2.28 -5.96 1.58
CA THR A 152 2.93 -5.02 0.68
C THR A 152 2.30 -3.63 0.75
N VAL A 153 3.14 -2.62 0.92
CA VAL A 153 2.82 -1.21 0.67
C VAL A 153 3.70 -0.72 -0.46
N MET A 154 3.10 -0.41 -1.60
CA MET A 154 3.78 0.14 -2.76
C MET A 154 3.39 1.60 -2.99
N VAL A 155 4.38 2.48 -3.09
CA VAL A 155 4.13 3.90 -3.37
C VAL A 155 4.93 4.32 -4.61
N LEU A 156 4.22 4.83 -5.61
CA LEU A 156 4.78 5.30 -6.87
C LEU A 156 4.60 6.82 -7.01
N ALA A 157 5.68 7.53 -7.34
CA ALA A 157 5.68 8.96 -7.59
C ALA A 157 6.25 9.22 -8.99
N ASN A 158 5.46 9.81 -9.88
CA ASN A 158 5.84 10.00 -11.28
C ASN A 158 6.27 11.44 -11.63
N GLY A 159 6.14 12.40 -10.70
CA GLY A 159 6.51 13.79 -10.94
C GLY A 159 5.62 14.55 -11.93
N ALA A 160 4.49 13.99 -12.35
CA ALA A 160 3.63 14.56 -13.40
C ALA A 160 2.93 15.88 -13.02
N SER A 161 3.02 16.32 -11.75
CA SER A 161 2.55 17.65 -11.33
C SER A 161 3.32 18.81 -11.95
N GLY A 162 4.49 18.55 -12.55
CA GLY A 162 5.36 19.57 -13.12
C GLY A 162 6.09 20.46 -12.09
N MET A 163 5.92 20.18 -10.80
CA MET A 163 6.61 20.92 -9.74
C MET A 163 8.11 20.61 -9.72
N THR A 164 8.89 21.57 -9.24
CA THR A 164 10.31 21.31 -8.95
C THR A 164 10.46 20.27 -7.85
N PRO A 165 11.49 19.39 -7.92
CA PRO A 165 11.71 18.37 -6.90
C PRO A 165 11.70 18.96 -5.49
N ILE A 166 10.98 18.31 -4.58
CA ILE A 166 10.93 18.77 -3.20
C ILE A 166 12.24 18.45 -2.47
N ARG A 167 12.72 19.39 -1.65
CA ARG A 167 13.95 19.19 -0.86
C ARG A 167 13.66 18.20 0.28
N ARG A 168 14.59 17.27 0.53
CA ARG A 168 14.48 16.15 1.51
C ARG A 168 13.92 16.53 2.88
N ASN A 169 14.34 17.68 3.44
CA ASN A 169 13.92 18.15 4.77
C ASN A 169 13.16 19.48 4.72
N GLY A 170 12.71 19.91 3.55
CA GLY A 170 12.03 21.17 3.36
C GLY A 170 10.59 21.18 3.86
N LYS A 171 9.98 22.37 3.94
CA LYS A 171 8.56 22.54 4.33
C LYS A 171 7.63 21.69 3.47
N ARG A 172 7.83 21.68 2.13
CA ARG A 172 7.03 20.88 1.18
C ARG A 172 7.15 19.37 1.44
N CYS A 173 8.34 18.87 1.80
CA CYS A 173 8.53 17.46 2.14
C CYS A 173 7.76 17.09 3.41
N ARG A 174 7.78 17.92 4.43
CA ARG A 174 6.99 17.69 5.66
C ARG A 174 5.48 17.70 5.39
N GLN A 175 5.00 18.63 4.56
CA GLN A 175 3.59 18.68 4.16
C GLN A 175 3.17 17.42 3.38
N PHE A 176 3.97 16.99 2.40
CA PHE A 176 3.71 15.76 1.66
C PHE A 176 3.68 14.53 2.58
N ARG A 177 4.66 14.39 3.48
CA ARG A 177 4.70 13.27 4.44
C ARG A 177 3.51 13.28 5.39
N ALA A 178 3.03 14.44 5.81
CA ALA A 178 1.80 14.55 6.60
C ALA A 178 0.56 14.08 5.82
N ALA A 179 0.45 14.45 4.55
CA ALA A 179 -0.64 13.98 3.68
C ALA A 179 -0.56 12.47 3.42
N LEU A 180 0.63 11.93 3.17
CA LEU A 180 0.87 10.49 2.97
C LEU A 180 0.49 9.69 4.24
N ARG A 181 0.93 10.15 5.40
CA ARG A 181 0.59 9.55 6.69
C ARG A 181 -0.91 9.55 6.94
N TRP A 182 -1.58 10.67 6.69
CA TRP A 182 -3.03 10.75 6.83
C TRP A 182 -3.76 9.77 5.92
N LEU A 183 -3.37 9.71 4.64
CA LEU A 183 -3.98 8.80 3.66
C LEU A 183 -3.79 7.33 4.07
N MET A 184 -2.57 6.94 4.46
CA MET A 184 -2.28 5.58 4.91
C MET A 184 -3.05 5.23 6.20
N LEU A 185 -3.18 6.17 7.13
CA LEU A 185 -3.96 5.95 8.35
C LEU A 185 -5.46 5.74 8.05
N GLU A 186 -6.04 6.50 7.13
CA GLU A 186 -7.45 6.31 6.76
C GLU A 186 -7.66 5.00 5.97
N LEU A 187 -6.73 4.60 5.11
CA LEU A 187 -6.74 3.29 4.47
C LEU A 187 -6.63 2.16 5.52
N ALA A 188 -5.72 2.25 6.48
CA ALA A 188 -5.58 1.29 7.56
C ALA A 188 -6.87 1.17 8.41
N LYS A 189 -7.48 2.30 8.76
CA LYS A 189 -8.78 2.31 9.46
C LYS A 189 -9.90 1.68 8.64
N SER A 190 -9.86 1.82 7.30
CA SER A 190 -10.87 1.22 6.43
C SER A 190 -10.78 -0.32 6.42
N ILE A 191 -9.56 -0.88 6.56
CA ILE A 191 -9.34 -2.31 6.76
C ILE A 191 -10.04 -2.78 8.04
N VAL A 192 -9.75 -2.15 9.17
CA VAL A 192 -10.34 -2.55 10.46
C VAL A 192 -11.87 -2.41 10.48
N ARG A 193 -12.41 -1.35 9.85
CA ARG A 193 -13.87 -1.15 9.75
C ARG A 193 -14.59 -2.18 8.87
N ASP A 194 -13.87 -2.93 8.07
CA ASP A 194 -14.36 -3.96 7.16
C ASP A 194 -13.82 -5.36 7.53
N GLY A 195 -13.28 -5.49 8.73
CA GLY A 195 -12.70 -6.74 9.22
C GLY A 195 -13.73 -7.86 9.32
N GLU A 196 -13.27 -9.10 9.10
CA GLU A 196 -14.10 -10.30 9.21
C GLU A 196 -14.73 -10.40 10.62
N ARG A 197 -16.07 -10.50 10.66
CA ARG A 197 -16.84 -10.58 11.92
C ARG A 197 -16.69 -9.37 12.85
N VAL A 198 -16.11 -8.27 12.39
CA VAL A 198 -15.96 -7.04 13.18
C VAL A 198 -17.32 -6.40 13.39
N THR A 199 -17.68 -6.21 14.65
CA THR A 199 -18.93 -5.53 15.05
C THR A 199 -18.67 -4.13 15.58
N ARG A 200 -17.43 -3.80 15.98
CA ARG A 200 -17.05 -2.52 16.55
C ARG A 200 -15.65 -2.12 16.11
N PHE A 201 -15.48 -0.83 15.84
CA PHE A 201 -14.17 -0.20 15.65
C PHE A 201 -13.71 0.40 16.98
N VAL A 202 -12.61 -0.10 17.54
CA VAL A 202 -12.04 0.36 18.81
C VAL A 202 -10.74 1.12 18.55
N THR A 203 -10.58 2.24 19.26
CA THR A 203 -9.30 2.97 19.26
C THR A 203 -8.72 2.96 20.67
N VAL A 204 -7.53 2.40 20.82
CA VAL A 204 -6.77 2.44 22.07
C VAL A 204 -5.83 3.64 22.04
N THR A 205 -5.90 4.49 23.06
CA THR A 205 -5.03 5.66 23.17
C THR A 205 -4.25 5.61 24.49
N VAL A 206 -2.93 5.47 24.40
CA VAL A 206 -2.02 5.50 25.57
C VAL A 206 -1.42 6.89 25.70
N LYS A 207 -1.55 7.50 26.89
CA LYS A 207 -1.01 8.83 27.22
C LYS A 207 -0.04 8.71 28.41
N GLY A 208 0.95 9.60 28.45
CA GLY A 208 1.89 9.68 29.57
C GLY A 208 2.97 8.58 29.60
N ALA A 209 3.09 7.76 28.58
CA ALA A 209 4.18 6.82 28.46
C ALA A 209 5.52 7.56 28.28
N ARG A 210 6.62 6.95 28.76
CA ARG A 210 7.96 7.55 28.68
C ARG A 210 8.47 7.68 27.27
N THR A 211 8.17 6.69 26.41
CA THR A 211 8.55 6.67 25.00
C THR A 211 7.37 6.23 24.12
N TYR A 212 7.46 6.51 22.82
CA TYR A 212 6.51 5.98 21.84
C TYR A 212 6.46 4.45 21.87
N LEU A 213 7.62 3.79 22.00
CA LEU A 213 7.70 2.34 22.01
C LEU A 213 6.99 1.74 23.25
N ASP A 214 7.11 2.38 24.40
CA ASP A 214 6.40 1.95 25.61
C ASP A 214 4.89 2.13 25.44
N ALA A 215 4.45 3.26 24.86
CA ALA A 215 3.04 3.49 24.56
C ALA A 215 2.49 2.43 23.58
N LYS A 216 3.26 2.08 22.54
CA LYS A 216 2.90 1.06 21.55
C LYS A 216 2.72 -0.31 22.22
N LYS A 217 3.70 -0.77 23.00
CA LYS A 217 3.62 -2.04 23.72
C LYS A 217 2.40 -2.14 24.65
N VAL A 218 2.07 -1.06 25.34
CA VAL A 218 0.88 -1.03 26.21
C VAL A 218 -0.42 -1.04 25.39
N ALA A 219 -0.43 -0.43 24.21
CA ALA A 219 -1.61 -0.42 23.36
C ALA A 219 -1.85 -1.76 22.65
N GLU A 220 -0.81 -2.56 22.46
CA GLU A 220 -0.84 -3.87 21.79
C GLU A 220 -1.07 -5.04 22.78
N ALA A 221 -0.89 -4.82 24.09
CA ALA A 221 -1.11 -5.80 25.15
C ALA A 221 -2.61 -5.90 25.50
#